data_5909d7d79a99bc7019ce3087a7ac6bcb
#
_entry.id   5909d7d79a99bc7019ce3087a7ac6bcb
#
_cell.length_a   1.000
_cell.length_b   1.000
_cell.length_c   1.000
_cell.angle_alpha   90.00
_cell.angle_beta   90.00
_cell.angle_gamma   90.00
#
_symmetry.space_group_name_H-M   'P 1'
#
loop_
_entity.id
_entity.type
_entity.pdbx_description
1 polymer ?
#
loop_
_entity_poly.entity_id
_entity_poly.type
_entity_poly.pdbx_seq_one_letter_code
_entity_poly.pdbx_strand_id
1 'polypeptide(L)'
;NWSTFASYYTKLDPVFSAKKPWVKVGERADHFISRDFQRVPSGKGDQSGTLIHNSGGRPIVHGYDVLFGYYDPKFIWGANANLRYKNISFFLSFDGVNGGLANTRTESYMWQSGVHPNSLSPERALDVATPGSNNYLGQGVKVVSGAATYDANGNILTDTRVFAPNDIKTTYKQYMIDLHNSSA
;
A
#
# COMPACT_ATOMS: atom_id res chain seq x y z
N ASN A 1 -15.98 -6.33 19.34
CA ASN A 1 -16.23 -7.67 18.75
C ASN A 1 -15.96 -7.63 17.26
N TRP A 2 -15.19 -8.57 16.78
CA TRP A 2 -14.95 -8.78 15.35
C TRP A 2 -15.22 -10.23 14.99
N SER A 3 -15.53 -10.46 13.71
CA SER A 3 -15.76 -11.81 13.19
C SER A 3 -14.46 -12.56 12.98
N THR A 4 -14.48 -13.84 13.27
CA THR A 4 -13.36 -14.75 13.02
C THR A 4 -13.78 -15.90 12.11
N PHE A 5 -12.82 -16.55 11.47
CA PHE A 5 -13.10 -17.73 10.68
C PHE A 5 -13.46 -18.91 11.59
N ALA A 6 -14.70 -19.40 11.48
CA ALA A 6 -15.14 -20.59 12.20
C ALA A 6 -14.64 -21.88 11.51
N SER A 7 -14.61 -21.89 10.18
CA SER A 7 -14.09 -22.99 9.37
C SER A 7 -13.51 -22.44 8.07
N TYR A 8 -12.61 -23.23 7.47
CA TYR A 8 -11.95 -22.85 6.22
C TYR A 8 -11.78 -24.05 5.31
N TYR A 9 -12.20 -23.91 4.05
CA TYR A 9 -12.19 -24.99 3.06
C TYR A 9 -10.83 -25.14 2.38
N THR A 10 -9.81 -25.55 3.12
CA THR A 10 -8.46 -25.77 2.57
C THR A 10 -8.41 -26.85 1.49
N LYS A 11 -9.33 -27.83 1.52
CA LYS A 11 -9.39 -28.92 0.54
C LYS A 11 -9.88 -28.46 -0.83
N LEU A 12 -10.62 -27.34 -0.91
CA LEU A 12 -11.17 -26.83 -2.17
C LEU A 12 -10.18 -25.97 -2.93
N ASP A 13 -9.27 -25.29 -2.23
CA ASP A 13 -8.25 -24.46 -2.85
C ASP A 13 -6.95 -24.44 -2.02
N PRO A 14 -6.11 -25.47 -2.13
CA PRO A 14 -4.83 -25.49 -1.45
C PRO A 14 -3.87 -24.40 -1.95
N VAL A 15 -4.01 -23.95 -3.21
CA VAL A 15 -3.21 -22.87 -3.76
C VAL A 15 -3.60 -21.54 -3.13
N PHE A 16 -4.89 -21.30 -2.92
CA PHE A 16 -5.39 -20.13 -2.23
C PHE A 16 -4.88 -20.06 -0.79
N SER A 17 -4.99 -21.14 -0.03
CA SER A 17 -4.53 -21.20 1.36
C SER A 17 -3.02 -21.03 1.49
N ALA A 18 -2.24 -21.55 0.55
CA ALA A 18 -0.80 -21.37 0.52
C ALA A 18 -0.37 -19.91 0.27
N LYS A 19 -1.15 -19.18 -0.54
CA LYS A 19 -0.88 -17.78 -0.85
C LYS A 19 -1.43 -16.79 0.18
N LYS A 20 -2.27 -17.26 1.10
CA LYS A 20 -2.95 -16.40 2.10
C LYS A 20 -2.74 -16.99 3.50
N PRO A 21 -1.49 -16.92 4.02
CA PRO A 21 -1.12 -17.59 5.27
C PRO A 21 -1.82 -16.99 6.51
N TRP A 22 -2.44 -15.82 6.38
CA TRP A 22 -3.22 -15.18 7.45
C TRP A 22 -4.67 -15.67 7.53
N VAL A 23 -5.17 -16.40 6.50
CA VAL A 23 -6.52 -16.97 6.52
C VAL A 23 -6.48 -18.28 7.27
N LYS A 24 -6.76 -18.24 8.57
CA LYS A 24 -6.75 -19.39 9.47
C LYS A 24 -8.00 -19.42 10.34
N VAL A 25 -8.41 -20.62 10.74
CA VAL A 25 -9.50 -20.76 11.71
C VAL A 25 -9.13 -20.08 13.02
N GLY A 26 -10.04 -19.29 13.56
CA GLY A 26 -9.85 -18.50 14.76
C GLY A 26 -9.22 -17.10 14.52
N GLU A 27 -8.64 -16.85 13.37
CA GLU A 27 -8.12 -15.55 12.98
C GLU A 27 -9.26 -14.62 12.53
N ARG A 28 -8.98 -13.32 12.54
CA ARG A 28 -9.95 -12.30 12.13
C ARG A 28 -10.33 -12.46 10.66
N ALA A 29 -11.58 -12.14 10.33
CA ALA A 29 -12.10 -12.23 8.96
C ALA A 29 -11.98 -10.89 8.17
N ASP A 30 -11.76 -9.78 8.86
CA ASP A 30 -11.75 -8.41 8.32
C ASP A 30 -10.36 -7.98 7.84
N HIS A 31 -9.68 -8.85 7.08
CA HIS A 31 -8.36 -8.56 6.54
C HIS A 31 -8.38 -7.45 5.49
N PHE A 32 -7.51 -6.45 5.64
CA PHE A 32 -7.17 -5.51 4.57
C PHE A 32 -5.93 -6.02 3.85
N ILE A 33 -6.13 -6.52 2.64
CA ILE A 33 -5.07 -7.09 1.80
C ILE A 33 -4.95 -6.32 0.50
N SER A 34 -3.72 -6.09 0.07
CA SER A 34 -3.39 -5.49 -1.21
C SER A 34 -2.00 -5.94 -1.65
N ARG A 35 -1.56 -5.50 -2.82
CA ARG A 35 -0.20 -5.75 -3.31
C ARG A 35 0.69 -4.56 -2.96
N ASP A 36 1.82 -4.85 -2.35
CA ASP A 36 2.85 -3.85 -2.09
C ASP A 36 3.84 -3.76 -3.26
N PHE A 37 4.70 -2.76 -3.23
CA PHE A 37 5.80 -2.61 -4.16
C PHE A 37 6.99 -3.48 -3.77
N GLN A 38 7.73 -3.95 -4.77
CA GLN A 38 9.01 -4.57 -4.52
C GLN A 38 10.00 -3.53 -4.00
N ARG A 39 10.65 -3.87 -2.89
CA ARG A 39 11.71 -3.07 -2.28
C ARG A 39 12.99 -3.88 -2.18
N VAL A 40 14.09 -3.18 -2.11
CA VAL A 40 15.39 -3.80 -1.85
C VAL A 40 15.35 -4.44 -0.46
N PRO A 41 15.70 -5.72 -0.32
CA PRO A 41 15.72 -6.40 0.98
C PRO A 41 16.66 -5.74 1.98
N SER A 42 16.36 -5.94 3.25
CA SER A 42 17.28 -5.57 4.33
C SER A 42 18.63 -6.27 4.17
N GLY A 43 19.71 -5.58 4.52
CA GLY A 43 21.07 -6.13 4.40
C GLY A 43 21.80 -5.81 3.10
N LYS A 44 21.19 -5.05 2.20
CA LYS A 44 21.82 -4.54 0.95
C LYS A 44 22.39 -3.11 1.10
N GLY A 45 22.83 -2.75 2.30
CA GLY A 45 23.44 -1.44 2.60
C GLY A 45 22.43 -0.29 2.54
N ASP A 46 22.88 0.89 2.13
CA ASP A 46 22.08 2.14 2.10
C ASP A 46 20.87 2.08 1.13
N GLN A 47 20.84 1.10 0.24
CA GLN A 47 19.72 0.91 -0.68
C GLN A 47 18.55 0.13 -0.08
N SER A 48 18.72 -0.47 1.10
CA SER A 48 17.67 -1.26 1.76
C SER A 48 16.35 -0.48 1.90
N GLY A 49 15.24 -1.12 1.54
CA GLY A 49 13.90 -0.52 1.62
C GLY A 49 13.53 0.40 0.45
N THR A 50 14.45 0.74 -0.46
CA THR A 50 14.15 1.57 -1.62
C THR A 50 13.30 0.82 -2.65
N LEU A 51 12.49 1.56 -3.41
CA LEU A 51 11.66 1.01 -4.48
C LEU A 51 12.49 0.45 -5.62
N ILE A 52 12.07 -0.69 -6.16
CA ILE A 52 12.68 -1.30 -7.34
C ILE A 52 11.85 -0.93 -8.57
N HIS A 53 12.52 -0.40 -9.60
CA HIS A 53 11.92 0.03 -10.85
C HIS A 53 12.15 -0.98 -11.99
N ASN A 54 11.16 -1.08 -12.86
CA ASN A 54 11.24 -1.87 -14.09
C ASN A 54 11.98 -1.12 -15.21
N SER A 55 12.11 -1.76 -16.38
CA SER A 55 12.71 -1.18 -17.58
C SER A 55 11.99 0.07 -18.13
N GLY A 56 10.78 0.35 -17.67
CA GLY A 56 10.04 1.57 -18.01
C GLY A 56 10.15 2.67 -16.95
N GLY A 57 11.03 2.55 -15.96
CA GLY A 57 11.22 3.54 -14.88
C GLY A 57 10.08 3.60 -13.87
N ARG A 58 9.24 2.56 -13.79
CA ARG A 58 8.05 2.49 -12.93
C ARG A 58 8.25 1.49 -11.79
N PRO A 59 7.68 1.74 -10.60
CA PRO A 59 7.76 0.81 -9.49
C PRO A 59 7.21 -0.57 -9.84
N ILE A 60 7.90 -1.62 -9.42
CA ILE A 60 7.44 -3.00 -9.61
C ILE A 60 6.50 -3.37 -8.46
N VAL A 61 5.27 -3.75 -8.81
CA VAL A 61 4.30 -4.28 -7.85
C VAL A 61 4.68 -5.73 -7.52
N HIS A 62 4.59 -6.09 -6.25
CA HIS A 62 4.85 -7.45 -5.79
C HIS A 62 3.78 -8.41 -6.34
N GLY A 63 4.18 -9.61 -6.72
CA GLY A 63 3.27 -10.63 -7.26
C GLY A 63 2.38 -11.31 -6.21
N TYR A 64 2.60 -11.03 -4.93
CA TYR A 64 1.93 -11.67 -3.81
C TYR A 64 1.11 -10.66 -3.02
N ASP A 65 0.01 -11.15 -2.44
CA ASP A 65 -0.81 -10.34 -1.55
C ASP A 65 -0.12 -10.15 -0.19
N VAL A 66 -0.23 -8.96 0.37
CA VAL A 66 0.31 -8.57 1.67
C VAL A 66 -0.85 -8.16 2.58
N LEU A 67 -0.81 -8.59 3.83
CA LEU A 67 -1.75 -8.15 4.86
C LEU A 67 -1.26 -6.80 5.43
N PHE A 68 -1.99 -5.73 5.13
CA PHE A 68 -1.72 -4.39 5.67
C PHE A 68 -2.33 -4.18 7.05
N GLY A 69 -3.37 -4.95 7.38
CA GLY A 69 -4.06 -4.84 8.66
C GLY A 69 -5.52 -5.29 8.56
N TYR A 70 -6.40 -4.59 9.24
CA TYR A 70 -7.80 -4.95 9.37
C TYR A 70 -8.71 -3.76 9.09
N TYR A 71 -9.88 -4.03 8.48
CA TYR A 71 -10.88 -2.99 8.21
C TYR A 71 -11.52 -2.47 9.50
N ASP A 72 -11.88 -3.38 10.42
CA ASP A 72 -12.56 -2.99 11.64
C ASP A 72 -11.60 -2.36 12.65
N PRO A 73 -12.03 -1.33 13.37
CA PRO A 73 -11.22 -0.71 14.42
C PRO A 73 -10.95 -1.68 15.57
N LYS A 74 -9.83 -1.46 16.26
CA LYS A 74 -9.50 -2.22 17.47
C LYS A 74 -10.50 -1.96 18.58
N PHE A 75 -10.92 -0.70 18.75
CA PHE A 75 -11.97 -0.30 19.68
C PHE A 75 -12.57 1.05 19.28
N ILE A 76 -13.82 1.22 19.66
CA ILE A 76 -14.56 2.48 19.60
C ILE A 76 -14.84 2.90 21.04
N TRP A 77 -14.69 4.18 21.33
CA TRP A 77 -14.94 4.72 22.67
C TRP A 77 -15.81 5.96 22.59
N GLY A 78 -16.60 6.18 23.66
CA GLY A 78 -17.39 7.39 23.80
C GLY A 78 -17.41 7.84 25.25
N ALA A 79 -17.40 9.15 25.45
CA ALA A 79 -17.51 9.77 26.76
C ALA A 79 -18.49 10.94 26.69
N ASN A 80 -19.43 10.95 27.63
CA ASN A 80 -20.43 12.02 27.75
C ASN A 80 -20.36 12.64 29.15
N ALA A 81 -20.43 13.97 29.22
CA ALA A 81 -20.49 14.71 30.46
C ALA A 81 -21.63 15.73 30.42
N ASN A 82 -22.48 15.70 31.46
CA ASN A 82 -23.50 16.67 31.70
C ASN A 82 -23.17 17.44 32.98
N LEU A 83 -22.95 18.74 32.84
CA LEU A 83 -22.66 19.62 33.95
C LEU A 83 -23.77 20.67 34.07
N ARG A 84 -24.31 20.83 35.25
CA ARG A 84 -25.33 21.85 35.56
C ARG A 84 -24.90 22.66 36.76
N TYR A 85 -24.85 23.97 36.57
CA TYR A 85 -24.59 24.92 37.65
C TYR A 85 -25.59 26.07 37.57
N LYS A 86 -26.43 26.18 38.57
CA LYS A 86 -27.55 27.16 38.62
C LYS A 86 -28.42 27.05 37.36
N ASN A 87 -28.46 28.12 36.55
CA ASN A 87 -29.25 28.21 35.33
C ASN A 87 -28.45 27.85 34.05
N ILE A 88 -27.20 27.43 34.20
CA ILE A 88 -26.32 27.05 33.08
C ILE A 88 -26.22 25.54 33.04
N SER A 89 -26.48 24.97 31.86
CA SER A 89 -26.25 23.56 31.57
C SER A 89 -25.21 23.44 30.47
N PHE A 90 -24.26 22.57 30.69
CA PHE A 90 -23.18 22.29 29.74
C PHE A 90 -23.14 20.80 29.42
N PHE A 91 -23.23 20.48 28.15
CA PHE A 91 -23.17 19.10 27.66
C PHE A 91 -21.93 18.92 26.78
N LEU A 92 -21.14 17.91 27.08
CA LEU A 92 -20.00 17.46 26.32
C LEU A 92 -20.21 16.03 25.87
N SER A 93 -19.96 15.77 24.58
CA SER A 93 -19.91 14.42 24.03
C SER A 93 -18.64 14.28 23.22
N PHE A 94 -17.89 13.23 23.48
CA PHE A 94 -16.72 12.83 22.73
C PHE A 94 -16.90 11.40 22.28
N ASP A 95 -16.55 11.13 21.05
CA ASP A 95 -16.43 9.78 20.52
C ASP A 95 -15.14 9.65 19.72
N GLY A 96 -14.62 8.46 19.65
CA GLY A 96 -13.39 8.19 18.93
C GLY A 96 -13.26 6.75 18.50
N VAL A 97 -12.48 6.57 17.47
CA VAL A 97 -12.18 5.27 16.88
C VAL A 97 -10.67 5.07 16.89
N ASN A 98 -10.22 3.91 17.31
CA ASN A 98 -8.81 3.57 17.29
C ASN A 98 -8.54 2.38 16.38
N GLY A 99 -7.69 2.58 15.37
CA GLY A 99 -7.36 1.60 14.35
C GLY A 99 -8.43 1.53 13.26
N GLY A 100 -8.38 0.45 12.50
CA GLY A 100 -9.18 0.29 11.28
C GLY A 100 -8.48 0.88 10.05
N LEU A 101 -8.67 0.25 8.91
CA LEU A 101 -8.15 0.69 7.62
C LEU A 101 -9.30 0.89 6.65
N ALA A 102 -9.22 1.92 5.84
CA ALA A 102 -10.18 2.18 4.78
C ALA A 102 -9.45 2.27 3.44
N ASN A 103 -10.07 1.72 2.41
CA ASN A 103 -9.58 1.88 1.04
C ASN A 103 -10.12 3.20 0.47
N THR A 104 -9.23 4.08 0.02
CA THR A 104 -9.57 5.38 -0.56
C THR A 104 -9.49 5.35 -2.08
N ARG A 105 -10.36 4.59 -2.73
CA ARG A 105 -10.43 4.56 -4.21
C ARG A 105 -10.58 5.94 -4.83
N THR A 106 -11.23 6.87 -4.13
CA THR A 106 -11.36 8.25 -4.58
C THR A 106 -10.01 8.89 -4.84
N GLU A 107 -9.03 8.69 -3.96
CA GLU A 107 -7.68 9.22 -4.13
C GLU A 107 -7.01 8.66 -5.40
N SER A 108 -7.10 7.35 -5.62
CA SER A 108 -6.59 6.71 -6.85
C SER A 108 -7.22 7.32 -8.11
N TYR A 109 -8.55 7.50 -8.14
CA TYR A 109 -9.22 8.15 -9.27
C TYR A 109 -8.83 9.62 -9.45
N MET A 110 -8.60 10.36 -8.36
CA MET A 110 -8.12 11.74 -8.44
C MET A 110 -6.73 11.82 -9.08
N TRP A 111 -5.84 10.88 -8.78
CA TRP A 111 -4.53 10.80 -9.43
C TRP A 111 -4.65 10.42 -10.92
N GLN A 112 -5.49 9.44 -11.25
CA GLN A 112 -5.71 9.02 -12.63
C GLN A 112 -6.28 10.14 -13.50
N SER A 113 -7.27 10.88 -12.98
CA SER A 113 -7.89 12.03 -13.68
C SER A 113 -7.03 13.29 -13.61
N GLY A 114 -6.05 13.33 -12.72
CA GLY A 114 -5.15 14.46 -12.54
C GLY A 114 -5.77 15.65 -11.80
N VAL A 115 -6.81 15.43 -11.01
CA VAL A 115 -7.47 16.44 -10.17
C VAL A 115 -7.00 16.41 -8.71
N HIS A 116 -6.08 15.50 -8.37
CA HIS A 116 -5.52 15.46 -7.02
C HIS A 116 -4.74 16.74 -6.74
N PRO A 117 -4.91 17.40 -5.57
CA PRO A 117 -4.22 18.67 -5.26
C PRO A 117 -2.70 18.57 -5.42
N ASN A 118 -2.09 17.48 -4.99
CA ASN A 118 -0.66 17.25 -5.09
C ASN A 118 -0.19 16.85 -6.51
N SER A 119 -1.10 16.73 -7.48
CA SER A 119 -0.72 16.46 -8.87
C SER A 119 -0.24 17.69 -9.61
N LEU A 120 -0.43 18.89 -9.04
CA LEU A 120 0.11 20.12 -9.58
C LEU A 120 1.59 20.25 -9.20
N SER A 121 2.45 19.86 -10.11
CA SER A 121 3.90 19.90 -9.93
C SER A 121 4.60 20.37 -11.20
N PRO A 122 5.84 20.90 -11.10
CA PRO A 122 6.64 21.27 -12.26
C PRO A 122 6.83 20.11 -13.25
N GLU A 123 6.98 18.90 -12.72
CA GLU A 123 7.18 17.68 -13.55
C GLU A 123 5.93 17.38 -14.39
N ARG A 124 4.74 17.59 -13.82
CA ARG A 124 3.50 17.47 -14.57
C ARG A 124 3.36 18.55 -15.63
N ALA A 125 3.78 19.77 -15.33
CA ALA A 125 3.78 20.84 -16.32
C ALA A 125 4.66 20.48 -17.53
N LEU A 126 5.78 19.80 -17.31
CA LEU A 126 6.61 19.26 -18.38
C LEU A 126 5.90 18.17 -19.20
N ASP A 127 5.18 17.25 -18.55
CA ASP A 127 4.39 16.23 -19.26
C ASP A 127 3.32 16.83 -20.17
N VAL A 128 2.71 17.95 -19.75
CA VAL A 128 1.71 18.69 -20.54
C VAL A 128 2.36 19.46 -21.69
N ALA A 129 3.48 20.11 -21.43
CA ALA A 129 4.20 20.89 -22.43
C ALA A 129 4.82 20.02 -23.53
N THR A 130 5.24 18.82 -23.17
CA THR A 130 5.91 17.87 -24.09
C THR A 130 5.27 16.48 -23.99
N PRO A 131 4.06 16.30 -24.53
CA PRO A 131 3.35 15.02 -24.43
C PRO A 131 4.17 13.87 -25.02
N GLY A 132 4.25 12.76 -24.28
CA GLY A 132 4.99 11.55 -24.68
C GLY A 132 6.48 11.58 -24.38
N SER A 133 7.03 12.67 -23.84
CA SER A 133 8.40 12.69 -23.35
C SER A 133 8.48 12.16 -21.91
N ASN A 134 9.51 11.34 -21.65
CA ASN A 134 9.77 10.82 -20.33
C ASN A 134 10.70 11.79 -19.57
N ASN A 135 10.10 12.67 -18.75
CA ASN A 135 10.85 13.74 -18.06
C ASN A 135 11.05 13.46 -16.56
N TYR A 136 10.30 12.52 -15.99
CA TYR A 136 10.32 12.23 -14.56
C TYR A 136 11.24 11.05 -14.24
N LEU A 137 12.10 11.20 -13.25
CA LEU A 137 12.96 10.15 -12.71
C LEU A 137 12.47 9.77 -11.32
N GLY A 138 11.84 8.58 -11.20
CA GLY A 138 11.42 8.03 -9.92
C GLY A 138 12.62 7.68 -9.04
N GLN A 139 12.54 8.05 -7.76
CA GLN A 139 13.58 7.72 -6.79
C GLN A 139 13.54 6.26 -6.42
N GLY A 140 14.70 5.59 -6.47
CA GLY A 140 14.85 4.18 -6.15
C GLY A 140 15.96 3.54 -6.94
N VAL A 141 15.85 2.22 -7.15
CA VAL A 141 16.88 1.42 -7.83
C VAL A 141 16.29 0.65 -8.99
N LYS A 142 17.17 0.25 -9.91
CA LYS A 142 16.91 -0.75 -10.94
C LYS A 142 17.73 -2.01 -10.68
N VAL A 143 17.25 -3.15 -11.14
CA VAL A 143 18.01 -4.41 -11.13
C VAL A 143 18.94 -4.40 -12.34
N VAL A 144 20.24 -4.53 -12.09
CA VAL A 144 21.27 -4.60 -13.15
C VAL A 144 21.48 -6.06 -13.59
N SER A 145 21.52 -6.97 -12.62
CA SER A 145 21.72 -8.40 -12.87
C SER A 145 21.18 -9.23 -11.72
N GLY A 146 21.10 -10.54 -11.92
CA GLY A 146 20.61 -11.48 -10.92
C GLY A 146 19.09 -11.58 -10.89
N ALA A 147 18.59 -12.41 -9.99
CA ALA A 147 17.17 -12.67 -9.80
C ALA A 147 16.86 -12.95 -8.32
N ALA A 148 15.60 -12.82 -7.96
CA ALA A 148 15.09 -13.29 -6.68
C ALA A 148 14.12 -14.43 -6.90
N THR A 149 14.16 -15.44 -6.02
CA THR A 149 13.17 -16.51 -5.96
C THR A 149 12.35 -16.35 -4.69
N TYR A 150 11.08 -16.70 -4.79
CA TYR A 150 10.11 -16.51 -3.71
C TYR A 150 9.43 -17.83 -3.38
N ASP A 151 9.04 -18.02 -2.13
CA ASP A 151 8.14 -19.08 -1.72
C ASP A 151 6.68 -18.78 -2.14
N ALA A 152 5.76 -19.68 -1.81
CA ALA A 152 4.34 -19.50 -2.13
C ALA A 152 3.69 -18.29 -1.42
N ASN A 153 4.30 -17.80 -0.35
CA ASN A 153 3.82 -16.68 0.45
C ASN A 153 4.47 -15.34 0.04
N GLY A 154 5.41 -15.35 -0.90
CA GLY A 154 6.13 -14.17 -1.34
C GLY A 154 7.35 -13.81 -0.50
N ASN A 155 7.79 -14.68 0.41
CA ASN A 155 9.04 -14.48 1.11
C ASN A 155 10.22 -14.82 0.20
N ILE A 156 11.27 -14.03 0.31
CA ILE A 156 12.48 -14.24 -0.50
C ILE A 156 13.20 -15.50 -0.01
N LEU A 157 13.37 -16.48 -0.89
CA LEU A 157 14.20 -17.67 -0.65
C LEU A 157 15.66 -17.39 -1.00
N THR A 158 15.90 -16.81 -2.18
CA THR A 158 17.23 -16.39 -2.61
C THR A 158 17.14 -15.04 -3.31
N ASP A 159 18.15 -14.20 -3.13
CA ASP A 159 18.26 -12.93 -3.81
C ASP A 159 19.70 -12.66 -4.26
N THR A 160 19.94 -12.85 -5.55
CA THR A 160 21.22 -12.58 -6.20
C THR A 160 21.21 -11.25 -6.96
N ARG A 161 20.14 -10.45 -6.83
CA ARG A 161 20.02 -9.18 -7.56
C ARG A 161 21.08 -8.20 -7.14
N VAL A 162 21.65 -7.54 -8.14
CA VAL A 162 22.53 -6.40 -8.01
C VAL A 162 21.75 -5.15 -8.41
N PHE A 163 21.82 -4.13 -7.58
CA PHE A 163 21.06 -2.90 -7.74
C PHE A 163 21.97 -1.73 -8.11
N ALA A 164 21.46 -0.83 -8.91
CA ALA A 164 22.04 0.48 -9.18
C ALA A 164 20.96 1.56 -9.03
N PRO A 165 21.32 2.82 -8.80
CA PRO A 165 20.36 3.91 -8.82
C PRO A 165 19.52 3.89 -10.09
N ASN A 166 18.23 4.21 -9.96
CA ASN A 166 17.36 4.30 -11.13
C ASN A 166 17.80 5.49 -12.00
N ASP A 167 18.00 5.25 -13.28
CA ASP A 167 18.34 6.26 -14.31
C ASP A 167 17.31 6.27 -15.45
N ILE A 168 16.24 5.47 -15.30
CA ILE A 168 15.22 5.30 -16.32
C ILE A 168 14.09 6.28 -16.06
N LYS A 169 13.86 7.17 -17.00
CA LYS A 169 12.81 8.19 -16.91
C LYS A 169 11.49 7.64 -17.45
N THR A 170 10.40 8.16 -16.90
CA THR A 170 9.01 7.92 -17.30
C THR A 170 8.24 9.24 -17.29
N THR A 171 6.94 9.24 -17.64
CA THR A 171 6.10 10.41 -17.42
C THR A 171 5.72 10.53 -15.96
N TYR A 172 5.66 11.73 -15.42
CA TYR A 172 5.22 11.98 -14.04
C TYR A 172 3.83 11.42 -13.78
N LYS A 173 2.91 11.68 -14.73
CA LYS A 173 1.53 11.18 -14.64
C LYS A 173 1.48 9.66 -14.47
N GLN A 174 2.19 8.90 -15.32
CA GLN A 174 2.13 7.44 -15.27
C GLN A 174 2.78 6.90 -13.99
N TYR A 175 3.88 7.50 -13.56
CA TYR A 175 4.55 7.13 -12.31
C TYR A 175 3.62 7.29 -11.11
N MET A 176 2.92 8.43 -11.00
CA MET A 176 2.00 8.70 -9.89
C MET A 176 0.76 7.82 -9.93
N ILE A 177 0.22 7.54 -11.13
CA ILE A 177 -0.88 6.58 -11.27
C ILE A 177 -0.46 5.20 -10.74
N ASP A 178 0.70 4.70 -11.14
CA ASP A 178 1.18 3.39 -10.69
C ASP A 178 1.41 3.38 -9.18
N LEU A 179 2.00 4.44 -8.63
CA LEU A 179 2.29 4.57 -7.20
C LEU A 179 1.01 4.56 -6.34
N HIS A 180 -0.05 5.22 -6.78
CA HIS A 180 -1.30 5.36 -6.02
C HIS A 180 -2.38 4.33 -6.39
N ASN A 181 -2.21 3.57 -7.47
CA ASN A 181 -3.16 2.54 -7.88
C ASN A 181 -2.86 1.16 -7.29
N SER A 182 -1.61 0.88 -6.96
CA SER A 182 -1.17 -0.41 -6.41
C SER A 182 -1.16 -0.47 -4.89
N SER A 183 -1.28 0.67 -4.22
CA SER A 183 -1.39 0.78 -2.75
C SER A 183 -2.83 0.95 -2.26
N ALA A 184 -3.80 0.84 -3.14
CA ALA A 184 -5.22 0.98 -2.82
C ALA A 184 -5.89 -0.37 -2.58
#